data_db99fdab5dea8e4fd4585a4436aefc51
#
_entry.id   db99fdab5dea8e4fd4585a4436aefc51
#
_cell.length_a   1.000
_cell.length_b   1.000
_cell.length_c   1.000
_cell.angle_alpha   90.00
_cell.angle_beta   90.00
_cell.angle_gamma   90.00
#
_symmetry.space_group_name_H-M   'P 1'
#
loop_
_entity.id
_entity.type
_entity.pdbx_description
1 polymer ?
#
loop_
_entity_poly.entity_id
_entity_poly.type
_entity_poly.pdbx_seq_one_letter_code
_entity_poly.pdbx_strand_id
1 'polypeptide(L)'
;MNHTVQKDAILKELRMSHDHPTADKLYEILRKKLPQISLGTVYRNLEQMSKMGTIRKLTLSGHQKRFDGDLSHHFHIRCPKCDMISDIRVESLNNIDKAFKEAIRELNCENYCFELINMCSECREIAEAEKRAEMPKKREVLSWR
;
A
#
# COMPACT_ATOMS: atom_id res chain seq x y z
N MET A 1 15.52 -22.76 -13.16
CA MET A 1 15.26 -21.33 -13.56
C MET A 1 16.28 -20.44 -12.88
N ASN A 2 16.91 -19.53 -13.61
CA ASN A 2 18.02 -18.71 -13.08
C ASN A 2 17.49 -17.73 -12.01
N HIS A 3 18.17 -17.65 -10.88
CA HIS A 3 17.80 -16.79 -9.73
C HIS A 3 17.70 -15.29 -10.13
N THR A 4 18.51 -14.85 -11.10
CA THR A 4 18.48 -13.49 -11.64
C THR A 4 17.18 -13.17 -12.37
N VAL A 5 16.68 -14.08 -13.22
CA VAL A 5 15.43 -13.91 -13.97
C VAL A 5 14.21 -13.73 -13.04
N GLN A 6 14.20 -14.45 -11.93
CA GLN A 6 13.12 -14.34 -10.94
C GLN A 6 13.16 -12.98 -10.22
N LYS A 7 14.35 -12.54 -9.83
CA LYS A 7 14.53 -11.22 -9.19
C LYS A 7 14.14 -10.07 -10.12
N ASP A 8 14.55 -10.14 -11.37
CA ASP A 8 14.24 -9.11 -12.36
C ASP A 8 12.75 -9.03 -12.64
N ALA A 9 12.07 -10.18 -12.72
CA ALA A 9 10.62 -10.24 -12.88
C ALA A 9 9.89 -9.64 -11.66
N ILE A 10 10.30 -9.98 -10.45
CA ILE A 10 9.76 -9.43 -9.20
C ILE A 10 9.93 -7.92 -9.16
N LEU A 11 11.16 -7.43 -9.42
CA LEU A 11 11.47 -6.00 -9.38
C LEU A 11 10.67 -5.22 -10.42
N LYS A 12 10.53 -5.77 -11.62
CA LYS A 12 9.74 -5.16 -12.69
C LYS A 12 8.28 -5.00 -12.29
N GLU A 13 7.65 -6.06 -11.75
CA GLU A 13 6.26 -5.99 -11.30
C GLU A 13 6.08 -4.98 -10.16
N LEU A 14 6.98 -4.97 -9.18
CA LEU A 14 6.93 -4.02 -8.08
C LEU A 14 7.01 -2.56 -8.56
N ARG A 15 7.90 -2.27 -9.51
CA ARG A 15 8.05 -0.91 -10.06
C ARG A 15 6.86 -0.45 -10.90
N MET A 16 6.10 -1.39 -11.43
CA MET A 16 4.87 -1.10 -12.19
C MET A 16 3.63 -1.02 -11.30
N SER A 17 3.72 -1.50 -10.07
CA SER A 17 2.60 -1.50 -9.11
C SER A 17 2.62 -0.23 -8.26
N HIS A 18 1.50 0.50 -8.27
CA HIS A 18 1.29 1.68 -7.41
C HIS A 18 0.50 1.36 -6.13
N ASP A 19 0.09 0.11 -5.97
CA ASP A 19 -0.73 -0.39 -4.84
C ASP A 19 0.07 -1.22 -3.83
N HIS A 20 1.40 -1.24 -3.97
CA HIS A 20 2.34 -1.94 -3.09
C HIS A 20 1.87 -3.36 -2.73
N PRO A 21 2.02 -4.32 -3.64
CA PRO A 21 1.45 -5.64 -3.49
C PRO A 21 2.06 -6.40 -2.30
N THR A 22 1.27 -7.29 -1.72
CA THR A 22 1.77 -8.33 -0.82
C THR A 22 2.53 -9.38 -1.62
N ALA A 23 3.29 -10.24 -0.94
CA ALA A 23 3.99 -11.34 -1.60
C ALA A 23 3.03 -12.30 -2.32
N ASP A 24 1.86 -12.54 -1.73
CA ASP A 24 0.82 -13.41 -2.30
C ASP A 24 0.25 -12.81 -3.58
N LYS A 25 -0.12 -11.53 -3.56
CA LYS A 25 -0.59 -10.79 -4.74
C LYS A 25 0.43 -10.83 -5.87
N LEU A 26 1.69 -10.55 -5.53
CA LEU A 26 2.78 -10.58 -6.49
C LEU A 26 3.01 -11.99 -7.06
N TYR A 27 2.90 -13.03 -6.25
CA TYR A 27 2.95 -14.40 -6.70
C TYR A 27 1.84 -14.73 -7.71
N GLU A 28 0.61 -14.31 -7.45
CA GLU A 28 -0.52 -14.51 -8.37
C GLU A 28 -0.27 -13.88 -9.76
N ILE A 29 0.35 -12.70 -9.78
CA ILE A 29 0.74 -12.03 -11.02
C ILE A 29 1.87 -12.77 -11.71
N LEU A 30 2.93 -13.09 -10.97
CA LEU A 30 4.15 -13.67 -11.52
C LEU A 30 3.96 -15.10 -12.00
N ARG A 31 3.13 -15.93 -11.36
CA ARG A 31 2.88 -17.32 -11.79
C ARG A 31 2.28 -17.43 -13.19
N LYS A 32 1.59 -16.39 -13.66
CA LYS A 32 1.07 -16.33 -15.04
C LYS A 32 2.18 -16.17 -16.07
N LYS A 33 3.27 -15.49 -15.70
CA LYS A 33 4.45 -15.23 -16.56
C LYS A 33 5.56 -16.26 -16.36
N LEU A 34 5.67 -16.79 -15.15
CA LEU A 34 6.68 -17.75 -14.70
C LEU A 34 5.99 -18.92 -13.97
N PRO A 35 5.36 -19.88 -14.71
CA PRO A 35 4.57 -20.94 -14.07
C PRO A 35 5.32 -21.80 -13.06
N GLN A 36 6.65 -21.85 -13.16
CA GLN A 36 7.53 -22.61 -12.27
C GLN A 36 7.94 -21.84 -10.98
N ILE A 37 7.52 -20.60 -10.83
CA ILE A 37 7.84 -19.84 -9.62
C ILE A 37 6.99 -20.35 -8.45
N SER A 38 7.60 -20.49 -7.27
CA SER A 38 6.86 -20.83 -6.06
C SER A 38 6.64 -19.60 -5.18
N LEU A 39 5.59 -19.62 -4.36
CA LEU A 39 5.32 -18.57 -3.38
C LEU A 39 6.52 -18.36 -2.43
N GLY A 40 7.14 -19.47 -1.96
CA GLY A 40 8.34 -19.40 -1.12
C GLY A 40 9.53 -18.73 -1.82
N THR A 41 9.64 -18.87 -3.15
CA THR A 41 10.67 -18.16 -3.93
C THR A 41 10.40 -16.66 -3.96
N VAL A 42 9.14 -16.24 -4.13
CA VAL A 42 8.75 -14.82 -4.10
C VAL A 42 9.08 -14.21 -2.73
N TYR A 43 8.67 -14.85 -1.63
CA TYR A 43 8.98 -14.39 -0.27
C TYR A 43 10.48 -14.24 -0.03
N ARG A 44 11.28 -15.26 -0.37
CA ARG A 44 12.74 -15.20 -0.17
C ARG A 44 13.40 -14.08 -0.96
N ASN A 45 12.99 -13.89 -2.21
CA ASN A 45 13.55 -12.82 -3.04
C ASN A 45 13.17 -11.44 -2.50
N LEU A 46 11.91 -11.23 -2.10
CA LEU A 46 11.45 -9.97 -1.50
C LEU A 46 12.21 -9.64 -0.22
N GLU A 47 12.35 -10.59 0.71
CA GLU A 47 13.12 -10.38 1.94
C GLU A 47 14.60 -10.10 1.64
N GLN A 48 15.22 -10.79 0.69
CA GLN A 48 16.60 -10.55 0.30
C GLN A 48 16.77 -9.17 -0.33
N MET A 49 15.90 -8.80 -1.28
CA MET A 49 15.95 -7.50 -1.97
C MET A 49 15.70 -6.34 -1.00
N SER A 50 14.82 -6.53 -0.03
CA SER A 50 14.57 -5.54 1.03
C SER A 50 15.81 -5.37 1.93
N LYS A 51 16.44 -6.47 2.37
CA LYS A 51 17.69 -6.42 3.15
C LYS A 51 18.84 -5.75 2.38
N MET A 52 18.88 -5.91 1.07
CA MET A 52 19.88 -5.27 0.20
C MET A 52 19.54 -3.81 -0.14
N GLY A 53 18.40 -3.30 0.29
CA GLY A 53 17.93 -1.95 -0.02
C GLY A 53 17.53 -1.74 -1.49
N THR A 54 17.30 -2.82 -2.25
CA THR A 54 16.85 -2.74 -3.65
C THR A 54 15.35 -2.42 -3.77
N ILE A 55 14.58 -2.75 -2.73
CA ILE A 55 13.18 -2.43 -2.54
C ILE A 55 12.94 -2.03 -1.09
N ARG A 56 11.82 -1.37 -0.81
CA ARG A 56 11.36 -1.12 0.57
C ARG A 56 10.36 -2.16 1.00
N LYS A 57 10.44 -2.55 2.27
CA LYS A 57 9.40 -3.28 2.96
C LYS A 57 8.63 -2.28 3.80
N LEU A 58 7.35 -2.13 3.52
CA LEU A 58 6.47 -1.21 4.24
C LEU A 58 5.98 -1.90 5.51
N THR A 59 6.34 -1.32 6.66
CA THR A 59 5.92 -1.75 8.01
C THR A 59 4.90 -0.75 8.56
N LEU A 60 3.84 -0.51 7.80
CA LEU A 60 2.73 0.32 8.23
C LEU A 60 1.83 -0.47 9.19
N SER A 61 0.93 0.19 9.87
CA SER A 61 0.04 -0.40 10.88
C SER A 61 -0.99 -1.43 10.34
N GLY A 62 -0.97 -1.71 9.03
CA GLY A 62 -1.79 -2.75 8.40
C GLY A 62 -1.34 -4.18 8.74
N HIS A 63 -2.23 -5.15 8.49
CA HIS A 63 -2.02 -6.56 8.87
C HIS A 63 -1.03 -7.31 7.96
N GLN A 64 -0.75 -6.83 6.77
CA GLN A 64 0.07 -7.53 5.78
C GLN A 64 1.30 -6.74 5.38
N LYS A 65 2.43 -7.45 5.27
CA LYS A 65 3.67 -6.88 4.73
C LYS A 65 3.49 -6.54 3.26
N ARG A 66 3.79 -5.31 2.89
CA ARG A 66 3.77 -4.84 1.51
C ARG A 66 5.16 -4.42 1.07
N PHE A 67 5.36 -4.38 -0.23
CA PHE A 67 6.66 -4.09 -0.81
C PHE A 67 6.56 -2.99 -1.84
N ASP A 68 7.55 -2.11 -1.84
CA ASP A 68 7.65 -0.96 -2.71
C ASP A 68 8.93 -1.03 -3.54
N GLY A 69 8.79 -0.97 -4.86
CA GLY A 69 9.90 -0.99 -5.81
C GLY A 69 10.46 0.40 -6.13
N ASP A 70 9.81 1.47 -5.68
CA ASP A 70 10.26 2.85 -5.86
C ASP A 70 11.01 3.33 -4.63
N LEU A 71 12.30 3.56 -4.78
CA LEU A 71 13.16 4.04 -3.69
C LEU A 71 13.22 5.57 -3.60
N SER A 72 12.59 6.30 -4.52
CA SER A 72 12.48 7.76 -4.43
C SER A 72 11.71 8.19 -3.16
N HIS A 73 11.88 9.43 -2.75
CA HIS A 73 11.17 9.94 -1.58
C HIS A 73 9.70 10.21 -1.94
N HIS A 74 8.80 9.54 -1.25
CA HIS A 74 7.35 9.75 -1.31
C HIS A 74 6.68 9.25 -0.03
N PHE A 75 5.44 9.64 0.17
CA PHE A 75 4.64 9.25 1.32
C PHE A 75 3.62 8.19 0.92
N HIS A 76 3.13 7.46 1.91
CA HIS A 76 2.12 6.44 1.71
C HIS A 76 0.84 6.81 2.46
N ILE A 77 -0.30 6.49 1.86
CA ILE A 77 -1.60 6.54 2.51
C ILE A 77 -2.19 5.14 2.55
N ARG A 78 -2.67 4.73 3.71
CA ARG A 78 -3.31 3.43 3.91
C ARG A 78 -4.82 3.59 4.09
N CYS A 79 -5.58 2.76 3.42
CA CYS A 79 -7.02 2.62 3.65
C CYS A 79 -7.26 1.74 4.86
N PRO A 80 -7.97 2.23 5.91
CA PRO A 80 -8.22 1.42 7.11
C PRO A 80 -9.25 0.31 6.88
N LYS A 81 -10.01 0.33 5.77
CA LYS A 81 -11.05 -0.66 5.46
C LYS A 81 -10.50 -1.86 4.68
N CYS A 82 -9.62 -1.64 3.69
CA CYS A 82 -9.10 -2.71 2.83
C CYS A 82 -7.57 -2.89 2.88
N ASP A 83 -6.89 -2.12 3.73
CA ASP A 83 -5.42 -2.12 3.86
C ASP A 83 -4.64 -1.81 2.57
N MET A 84 -5.31 -1.27 1.53
CA MET A 84 -4.63 -0.80 0.33
C MET A 84 -3.72 0.37 0.68
N ILE A 85 -2.51 0.37 0.14
CA ILE A 85 -1.53 1.44 0.29
C ILE A 85 -1.32 2.07 -1.08
N SER A 86 -1.31 3.39 -1.13
CA SER A 86 -1.07 4.16 -2.34
C SER A 86 -0.03 5.25 -2.09
N ASP A 87 0.71 5.61 -3.14
CA ASP A 87 1.68 6.70 -3.11
C ASP A 87 1.00 8.06 -3.02
N ILE A 88 1.61 8.95 -2.23
CA ILE A 88 1.27 10.37 -2.21
C ILE A 88 2.53 11.19 -2.49
N ARG A 89 2.42 12.08 -3.47
CA ARG A 89 3.45 13.04 -3.86
C ARG A 89 2.88 14.46 -3.76
N VAL A 90 2.93 15.02 -2.55
CA VAL A 90 2.46 16.37 -2.27
C VAL A 90 3.61 17.17 -1.69
N GLU A 91 3.98 18.26 -2.34
CA GLU A 91 5.15 19.07 -1.98
C GLU A 91 5.08 19.62 -0.54
N SER A 92 3.90 20.00 -0.08
CA SER A 92 3.70 20.48 1.30
C SER A 92 4.03 19.45 2.36
N LEU A 93 3.90 18.15 2.06
CA LEU A 93 4.28 17.08 2.99
C LEU A 93 5.80 16.99 3.19
N ASN A 94 6.60 17.38 2.20
CA ASN A 94 8.06 17.40 2.33
C ASN A 94 8.53 18.39 3.42
N ASN A 95 7.82 19.49 3.60
CA ASN A 95 8.13 20.47 4.66
C ASN A 95 7.78 19.91 6.04
N ILE A 96 6.67 19.18 6.15
CA ILE A 96 6.27 18.52 7.40
C ILE A 96 7.30 17.44 7.76
N ASP A 97 7.70 16.60 6.80
CA ASP A 97 8.71 15.56 7.01
C ASP A 97 10.05 16.15 7.47
N LYS A 98 10.48 17.27 6.87
CA LYS A 98 11.71 17.96 7.26
C LYS A 98 11.65 18.46 8.70
N ALA A 99 10.58 19.14 9.08
CA ALA A 99 10.38 19.64 10.45
C ALA A 99 10.31 18.48 11.45
N PHE A 100 9.64 17.39 11.09
CA PHE A 100 9.54 16.20 11.93
C PHE A 100 10.89 15.51 12.12
N LYS A 101 11.71 15.41 11.08
CA LYS A 101 13.08 14.88 11.17
C LYS A 101 13.98 15.71 12.08
N GLU A 102 13.83 17.04 12.07
CA GLU A 102 14.57 17.93 12.97
C GLU A 102 14.17 17.67 14.43
N ALA A 103 12.86 17.61 14.72
CA ALA A 103 12.36 17.32 16.06
C ALA A 103 12.82 15.94 16.59
N ILE A 104 12.83 14.91 15.73
CA ILE A 104 13.27 13.56 16.10
C ILE A 104 14.76 13.49 16.44
N ARG A 105 15.59 14.27 15.76
CA ARG A 105 17.02 14.37 16.11
C ARG A 105 17.24 14.91 17.53
N GLU A 106 16.44 15.90 17.94
CA GLU A 106 16.50 16.44 19.30
C GLU A 106 16.10 15.39 20.35
N LEU A 107 15.22 14.46 19.98
CA LEU A 107 14.76 13.37 20.83
C LEU A 107 15.70 12.14 20.83
N ASN A 108 16.79 12.14 20.05
CA ASN A 108 17.67 10.99 19.81
C ASN A 108 16.90 9.72 19.40
N CYS A 109 15.85 9.87 18.59
CA CYS A 109 15.04 8.77 18.11
C CYS A 109 15.65 8.19 16.83
N GLU A 110 15.99 6.89 16.85
CA GLU A 110 16.66 6.23 15.72
C GLU A 110 15.69 5.85 14.60
N ASN A 111 14.42 5.57 14.93
CA ASN A 111 13.44 5.10 13.97
C ASN A 111 12.09 5.78 14.20
N TYR A 112 11.45 6.16 13.12
CA TYR A 112 10.08 6.69 13.15
C TYR A 112 9.29 6.22 11.94
N CYS A 113 7.98 6.20 12.07
CA CYS A 113 7.06 5.91 10.98
C CYS A 113 6.06 7.07 10.85
N PHE A 114 5.88 7.56 9.64
CA PHE A 114 4.86 8.55 9.30
C PHE A 114 3.85 7.88 8.38
N GLU A 115 2.63 7.69 8.87
CA GLU A 115 1.54 7.05 8.15
C GLU A 115 0.37 8.00 7.98
N LEU A 116 -0.11 8.15 6.74
CA LEU A 116 -1.38 8.80 6.45
C LEU A 116 -2.47 7.73 6.35
N ILE A 117 -3.61 7.99 6.98
CA ILE A 117 -4.74 7.06 6.98
C ILE A 117 -5.96 7.75 6.38
N ASN A 118 -6.52 7.20 5.30
CA ASN A 118 -7.76 7.67 4.71
C ASN A 118 -8.42 6.54 3.92
N MET A 119 -9.74 6.55 3.87
CA MET A 119 -10.50 5.59 3.08
C MET A 119 -10.24 5.81 1.58
N CYS A 120 -9.91 4.75 0.84
CA CYS A 120 -9.75 4.80 -0.61
C CYS A 120 -11.08 5.08 -1.32
N SER A 121 -11.03 5.48 -2.60
CA SER A 121 -12.22 5.81 -3.40
C SER A 121 -13.23 4.66 -3.43
N GLU A 122 -12.78 3.45 -3.74
CA GLU A 122 -13.66 2.27 -3.79
C GLU A 122 -14.37 1.99 -2.46
N CYS A 123 -13.62 2.00 -1.36
CA CYS A 123 -14.22 1.78 -0.03
C CYS A 123 -15.17 2.90 0.37
N ARG A 124 -14.91 4.13 -0.07
CA ARG A 124 -15.79 5.27 0.18
C ARG A 124 -17.07 5.15 -0.60
N GLU A 125 -17.01 4.81 -1.89
CA GLU A 125 -18.18 4.59 -2.74
C GLU A 125 -19.08 3.47 -2.20
N ILE A 126 -18.48 2.35 -1.76
CA ILE A 126 -19.22 1.25 -1.11
C ILE A 126 -19.93 1.75 0.16
N ALA A 127 -19.21 2.45 1.03
CA ALA A 127 -19.79 2.96 2.27
C ALA A 127 -20.92 3.99 2.03
N GLU A 128 -20.78 4.82 1.00
CA GLU A 128 -21.83 5.77 0.61
C GLU A 128 -23.05 5.07 -0.01
N ALA A 129 -22.84 3.99 -0.78
CA ALA A 129 -23.90 3.18 -1.34
C ALA A 129 -24.68 2.45 -0.22
N GLU A 130 -23.98 1.87 0.75
CA GLU A 130 -24.56 1.24 1.93
C GLU A 130 -25.42 2.24 2.72
N LYS A 131 -24.92 3.43 3.01
CA LYS A 131 -25.69 4.49 3.69
C LYS A 131 -26.94 4.92 2.92
N ARG A 132 -26.85 5.00 1.59
CA ARG A 132 -28.03 5.33 0.75
C ARG A 132 -29.09 4.23 0.76
N ALA A 133 -28.67 2.96 0.83
CA ALA A 133 -29.58 1.84 0.92
C ALA A 133 -30.29 1.74 2.28
N GLU A 134 -29.61 2.14 3.36
CA GLU A 134 -30.16 2.16 4.73
C GLU A 134 -31.08 3.36 5.02
N MET A 135 -31.05 4.42 4.19
CA MET A 135 -31.95 5.55 4.37
C MET A 135 -33.39 5.11 4.12
N PRO A 136 -34.31 5.29 5.09
CA PRO A 136 -35.71 4.93 4.91
C PRO A 136 -36.29 5.73 3.73
N LYS A 137 -36.86 5.03 2.75
CA LYS A 137 -37.62 5.68 1.67
C LYS A 137 -38.68 6.58 2.34
N LYS A 138 -38.60 7.89 2.09
CA LYS A 138 -39.62 8.83 2.56
C LYS A 138 -40.99 8.24 2.19
N ARG A 139 -41.78 7.87 3.21
CA ARG A 139 -43.18 7.55 2.99
C ARG A 139 -43.80 8.76 2.33
N GLU A 140 -44.30 8.58 1.12
CA GLU A 140 -45.24 9.55 0.54
C GLU A 140 -46.38 9.70 1.50
N VAL A 141 -46.47 10.86 2.11
CA VAL A 141 -47.63 11.23 2.91
C VAL A 141 -48.77 11.42 1.89
N LEU A 142 -49.59 10.38 1.77
CA LEU A 142 -50.84 10.50 1.04
C LEU A 142 -51.64 11.61 1.72
N SER A 143 -51.69 12.78 1.06
CA SER A 143 -52.56 13.85 1.46
C SER A 143 -54.01 13.44 1.17
N TRP A 144 -54.74 13.06 2.20
CA TRP A 144 -56.20 12.94 2.15
C TRP A 144 -56.77 14.36 2.07
N ARG A 145 -57.37 14.69 0.94
CA ARG A 145 -58.32 15.81 0.85
C ARG A 145 -59.75 15.29 1.09
#